data_8dc3f21fa3af4e1367dd47ab9df29c1b
#
_entry.id   8dc3f21fa3af4e1367dd47ab9df29c1b
#
_cell.length_a   1.000
_cell.length_b   1.000
_cell.length_c   1.000
_cell.angle_alpha   90.00
_cell.angle_beta   90.00
_cell.angle_gamma   90.00
#
_symmetry.space_group_name_H-M   'P 1'
#
loop_
_entity.id
_entity.type
_entity.pdbx_description
1 polymer ?
#
loop_
_entity_poly.entity_id
_entity_poly.type
_entity_poly.pdbx_seq_one_letter_code
_entity_poly.pdbx_strand_id
1 'polypeptide(L)'
;SGLLYQQDCETGFVITAKHCVVGETINDFKLFDYTQSELEILEPPRCSDSLDLAIIKVKVKKGYPELLIMEPENKQEIVFYGYPECMKEDGGTPYRGKATQISKPDIFKLVLDNEIGSSNNTEYENIRGCSGSGVYVEREGKCYLTGIITKLQSAGQQGIVEGIHIAHIVAFFLEEFDIMLVPRCLNDFSEYLTSIINELREVGGQENKLIFLIEKCYRECFSDITPKLIHNRLSDYLFLPSQKNEDYTNKFLWIAWLEILLYKLLQTSIAFEIDDCFKLLTQEKERAGIHVLFTNHITLDRFIGSLFRSTLYDKLDKQDVLFVTNQRRKFRGGSIAKREQIEGIVVNIDHPEVSDRLTIDNPNEKKLFPIVHIDYIENEIDQILHDTKGLTAVEFSQRFPEELTRLFEEIAN
;
A
#
# COMPACT_ATOMS: atom_id res chain seq x y z
N SER A 1 25.29 8.14 -9.28
CA SER A 1 24.47 7.09 -8.63
C SER A 1 23.08 7.06 -9.21
N GLY A 2 22.35 5.96 -8.97
CA GLY A 2 20.95 5.79 -9.35
C GLY A 2 20.31 4.66 -8.56
N LEU A 3 19.00 4.54 -8.68
CA LEU A 3 18.28 3.39 -8.14
C LEU A 3 17.56 2.65 -9.26
N LEU A 4 17.43 1.35 -9.14
CA LEU A 4 16.80 0.49 -10.13
C LEU A 4 15.40 0.06 -9.64
N TYR A 5 14.39 0.33 -10.46
CA TYR A 5 13.04 -0.21 -10.34
C TYR A 5 12.83 -1.29 -11.39
N GLN A 6 12.50 -2.49 -10.97
CA GLN A 6 12.15 -3.58 -11.88
C GLN A 6 10.64 -3.63 -12.08
N GLN A 7 10.18 -3.43 -13.32
CA GLN A 7 8.76 -3.47 -13.66
C GLN A 7 8.28 -4.91 -13.86
N ASP A 8 9.06 -5.69 -14.63
CA ASP A 8 8.76 -7.07 -14.97
C ASP A 8 10.05 -7.90 -15.06
N CYS A 9 10.01 -9.10 -15.62
CA CYS A 9 11.17 -9.99 -15.70
C CYS A 9 12.26 -9.54 -16.68
N GLU A 10 11.98 -8.60 -17.57
CA GLU A 10 12.89 -8.14 -18.64
C GLU A 10 13.13 -6.63 -18.60
N THR A 11 12.19 -5.85 -18.07
CA THR A 11 12.18 -4.40 -18.11
C THR A 11 12.38 -3.79 -16.74
N GLY A 12 13.29 -2.83 -16.66
CA GLY A 12 13.51 -2.02 -15.47
C GLY A 12 13.76 -0.55 -15.82
N PHE A 13 13.80 0.28 -14.79
CA PHE A 13 14.03 1.71 -14.92
C PHE A 13 15.08 2.15 -13.91
N VAL A 14 16.09 2.86 -14.37
CA VAL A 14 17.05 3.54 -13.50
C VAL A 14 16.58 4.97 -13.27
N ILE A 15 16.34 5.33 -12.03
CA ILE A 15 15.93 6.66 -11.58
C ILE A 15 17.18 7.36 -11.07
N THR A 16 17.48 8.57 -11.59
CA THR A 16 18.68 9.32 -11.22
C THR A 16 18.47 10.83 -11.36
N ALA A 17 19.45 11.62 -10.93
CA ALA A 17 19.44 13.06 -11.16
C ALA A 17 19.73 13.38 -12.64
N LYS A 18 18.98 14.35 -13.21
CA LYS A 18 19.08 14.76 -14.61
C LYS A 18 20.50 15.19 -14.99
N HIS A 19 21.18 15.96 -14.11
CA HIS A 19 22.55 16.41 -14.38
C HIS A 19 23.58 15.27 -14.50
N CYS A 20 23.23 14.06 -14.05
CA CYS A 20 24.09 12.87 -14.21
C CYS A 20 24.08 12.31 -15.64
N VAL A 21 23.10 12.70 -16.48
CA VAL A 21 22.87 12.14 -17.82
C VAL A 21 22.74 13.20 -18.91
N VAL A 22 22.58 14.48 -18.56
CA VAL A 22 22.44 15.57 -19.53
C VAL A 22 23.79 15.91 -20.17
N GLY A 23 23.79 16.03 -21.49
CA GLY A 23 24.96 16.33 -22.28
C GLY A 23 25.68 15.11 -22.86
N GLU A 24 25.22 13.92 -22.47
CA GLU A 24 25.78 12.67 -22.96
C GLU A 24 24.82 11.97 -23.94
N THR A 25 25.34 11.34 -24.95
CA THR A 25 24.55 10.48 -25.84
C THR A 25 24.43 9.09 -25.23
N ILE A 26 23.48 8.28 -25.70
CA ILE A 26 23.21 6.94 -25.18
C ILE A 26 24.47 6.03 -25.21
N ASN A 27 25.43 6.35 -26.01
CA ASN A 27 26.69 5.61 -26.15
C ASN A 27 27.82 6.12 -25.26
N ASP A 28 27.62 7.25 -24.55
CA ASP A 28 28.68 7.94 -23.83
C ASP A 28 28.73 7.52 -22.35
N PHE A 29 27.67 6.88 -21.83
CA PHE A 29 27.68 6.41 -20.43
C PHE A 29 27.23 4.95 -20.36
N LYS A 30 27.69 4.29 -19.31
CA LYS A 30 27.37 2.91 -18.99
C LYS A 30 26.71 2.83 -17.64
N LEU A 31 25.70 1.96 -17.52
CA LEU A 31 25.02 1.67 -16.28
C LEU A 31 25.46 0.30 -15.79
N PHE A 32 25.75 0.22 -14.49
CA PHE A 32 26.07 -1.04 -13.83
C PHE A 32 25.12 -1.23 -12.65
N ASP A 33 24.68 -2.46 -12.44
CA ASP A 33 23.94 -2.82 -11.25
C ASP A 33 24.87 -3.02 -10.03
N TYR A 34 24.28 -3.33 -8.88
CA TYR A 34 25.04 -3.55 -7.63
C TYR A 34 26.00 -4.75 -7.70
N THR A 35 25.82 -5.65 -8.66
CA THR A 35 26.72 -6.79 -8.93
C THR A 35 27.85 -6.45 -9.92
N GLN A 36 27.97 -5.19 -10.31
CA GLN A 36 28.87 -4.69 -11.37
C GLN A 36 28.58 -5.27 -12.75
N SER A 37 27.34 -5.77 -12.98
CA SER A 37 26.91 -6.20 -14.31
C SER A 37 26.40 -5.00 -15.11
N GLU A 38 26.83 -4.87 -16.35
CA GLU A 38 26.39 -3.81 -17.27
C GLU A 38 24.92 -4.00 -17.63
N LEU A 39 24.12 -2.94 -17.51
CA LEU A 39 22.72 -2.88 -17.89
C LEU A 39 22.60 -2.37 -19.32
N GLU A 40 21.84 -3.07 -20.16
CA GLU A 40 21.53 -2.66 -21.53
C GLU A 40 20.48 -1.54 -21.50
N ILE A 41 20.80 -0.36 -22.06
CA ILE A 41 19.91 0.77 -22.17
C ILE A 41 18.99 0.55 -23.36
N LEU A 42 17.67 0.59 -23.15
CA LEU A 42 16.67 0.30 -24.19
C LEU A 42 16.22 1.57 -24.93
N GLU A 43 16.14 2.70 -24.22
CA GLU A 43 15.66 3.99 -24.75
C GLU A 43 16.53 5.13 -24.21
N PRO A 44 16.61 6.29 -24.91
CA PRO A 44 17.26 7.49 -24.38
C PRO A 44 16.66 7.91 -23.05
N PRO A 45 17.46 8.51 -22.13
CA PRO A 45 16.96 9.03 -20.88
C PRO A 45 15.79 10.01 -21.07
N ARG A 46 14.72 9.81 -20.34
CA ARG A 46 13.62 10.79 -20.19
C ARG A 46 13.97 11.74 -19.06
N CYS A 47 14.00 13.03 -19.35
CA CYS A 47 14.41 14.06 -18.40
C CYS A 47 13.26 15.02 -18.12
N SER A 48 13.00 15.30 -16.86
CA SER A 48 12.00 16.31 -16.49
C SER A 48 12.44 17.71 -16.93
N ASP A 49 11.49 18.53 -17.41
CA ASP A 49 11.76 19.91 -17.78
C ASP A 49 11.95 20.80 -16.54
N SER A 50 11.25 20.54 -15.46
CA SER A 50 11.19 21.38 -14.25
C SER A 50 12.06 20.88 -13.10
N LEU A 51 12.37 19.59 -13.06
CA LEU A 51 13.12 18.94 -11.97
C LEU A 51 14.45 18.37 -12.44
N ASP A 52 15.38 18.24 -11.52
CA ASP A 52 16.65 17.56 -11.73
C ASP A 52 16.47 16.02 -11.66
N LEU A 53 15.55 15.49 -12.49
CA LEU A 53 15.11 14.10 -12.51
C LEU A 53 15.26 13.52 -13.91
N ALA A 54 15.83 12.32 -13.99
CA ALA A 54 15.88 11.52 -15.20
C ALA A 54 15.54 10.06 -14.93
N ILE A 55 14.91 9.42 -15.91
CA ILE A 55 14.56 8.00 -15.90
C ILE A 55 15.10 7.34 -17.16
N ILE A 56 15.76 6.21 -16.99
CA ILE A 56 16.39 5.46 -18.07
C ILE A 56 15.78 4.06 -18.11
N LYS A 57 15.18 3.68 -19.22
CA LYS A 57 14.65 2.33 -19.41
C LYS A 57 15.77 1.37 -19.75
N VAL A 58 15.85 0.28 -19.01
CA VAL A 58 16.94 -0.71 -19.13
C VAL A 58 16.39 -2.12 -19.20
N LYS A 59 17.16 -3.00 -19.82
CA LYS A 59 16.90 -4.44 -19.76
C LYS A 59 17.46 -5.00 -18.47
N VAL A 60 16.64 -5.75 -17.77
CA VAL A 60 17.00 -6.37 -16.49
C VAL A 60 16.86 -7.87 -16.56
N LYS A 61 17.55 -8.55 -15.65
CA LYS A 61 17.37 -9.97 -15.37
C LYS A 61 16.51 -10.13 -14.13
N LYS A 62 15.81 -11.24 -14.01
CA LYS A 62 14.95 -11.54 -12.85
C LYS A 62 15.78 -11.52 -11.55
N GLY A 63 15.23 -10.93 -10.48
CA GLY A 63 15.74 -11.08 -9.11
C GLY A 63 16.25 -9.81 -8.43
N TYR A 64 15.95 -8.63 -8.94
CA TYR A 64 16.21 -7.38 -8.19
C TYR A 64 15.23 -7.23 -7.01
N PRO A 65 15.68 -6.62 -5.90
CA PRO A 65 14.82 -6.34 -4.76
C PRO A 65 13.60 -5.48 -5.14
N GLU A 66 12.53 -5.70 -4.43
CA GLU A 66 11.32 -4.89 -4.56
C GLU A 66 11.59 -3.44 -4.16
N LEU A 67 11.04 -2.49 -4.94
CA LEU A 67 11.04 -1.08 -4.60
C LEU A 67 9.76 -0.72 -3.86
N LEU A 68 9.84 -0.60 -2.54
CA LEU A 68 8.78 -0.04 -1.73
C LEU A 68 8.88 1.48 -1.74
N ILE A 69 7.76 2.18 -1.76
CA ILE A 69 7.72 3.63 -1.75
C ILE A 69 6.85 4.16 -0.60
N MET A 70 7.21 5.31 -0.03
CA MET A 70 6.38 6.03 0.94
C MET A 70 6.72 7.53 0.95
N GLU A 71 5.79 8.36 1.37
CA GLU A 71 6.05 9.77 1.63
C GLU A 71 6.81 9.92 2.97
N PRO A 72 7.88 10.74 3.02
CA PRO A 72 8.62 10.97 4.26
C PRO A 72 7.84 11.90 5.19
N GLU A 73 7.90 11.62 6.49
CA GLU A 73 7.40 12.50 7.53
C GLU A 73 8.47 13.53 7.96
N ASN A 74 8.03 14.68 8.47
CA ASN A 74 8.97 15.67 9.00
C ASN A 74 9.73 15.12 10.21
N LYS A 75 11.06 15.30 10.23
CA LYS A 75 12.02 14.78 11.22
C LYS A 75 12.16 13.24 11.22
N GLN A 76 11.66 12.57 10.19
CA GLN A 76 11.84 11.14 10.05
C GLN A 76 13.30 10.79 9.79
N GLU A 77 13.78 9.73 10.43
CA GLU A 77 15.12 9.19 10.16
C GLU A 77 15.13 8.58 8.75
N ILE A 78 16.21 8.89 8.02
CA ILE A 78 16.43 8.46 6.64
C ILE A 78 17.82 7.87 6.47
N VAL A 79 17.94 7.02 5.47
CA VAL A 79 19.21 6.50 4.99
C VAL A 79 19.29 6.64 3.48
N PHE A 80 20.46 6.97 2.94
CA PHE A 80 20.72 6.77 1.53
C PHE A 80 22.06 6.08 1.34
N TYR A 81 22.20 5.38 0.24
CA TYR A 81 23.40 4.66 -0.12
C TYR A 81 24.01 5.31 -1.35
N GLY A 82 25.19 5.86 -1.21
CA GLY A 82 25.89 6.57 -2.29
C GLY A 82 27.17 5.88 -2.72
N TYR A 83 27.57 6.13 -3.96
CA TYR A 83 28.85 5.69 -4.51
C TYR A 83 29.72 6.92 -4.77
N PRO A 84 30.32 7.50 -3.69
CA PRO A 84 31.15 8.67 -3.83
C PRO A 84 32.37 8.35 -4.71
N GLU A 85 32.81 9.35 -5.43
CA GLU A 85 33.90 9.18 -6.41
C GLU A 85 35.19 8.69 -5.79
N CYS A 86 35.45 9.08 -4.53
CA CYS A 86 36.60 8.64 -3.74
C CYS A 86 36.52 7.19 -3.21
N MET A 87 35.34 6.54 -3.25
CA MET A 87 35.11 5.19 -2.70
C MET A 87 34.54 4.23 -3.75
N LYS A 88 34.81 4.46 -5.03
CA LYS A 88 34.29 3.62 -6.14
C LYS A 88 34.64 2.13 -6.01
N GLU A 89 35.77 1.83 -5.39
CA GLU A 89 36.27 0.46 -5.22
C GLU A 89 35.71 -0.24 -3.98
N ASP A 90 35.15 0.51 -3.01
CA ASP A 90 34.71 -0.01 -1.71
C ASP A 90 33.21 -0.38 -1.64
N GLY A 91 32.49 -0.35 -2.78
CA GLY A 91 31.11 -0.81 -2.85
C GLY A 91 30.05 0.16 -2.33
N GLY A 92 30.39 1.44 -2.15
CA GLY A 92 29.47 2.49 -1.70
C GLY A 92 29.40 2.67 -0.17
N THR A 93 28.78 3.77 0.27
CA THR A 93 28.71 4.16 1.69
C THR A 93 27.27 4.52 2.11
N PRO A 94 26.80 4.03 3.27
CA PRO A 94 25.54 4.46 3.83
C PRO A 94 25.69 5.81 4.55
N TYR A 95 24.75 6.71 4.30
CA TYR A 95 24.62 8.00 4.99
C TYR A 95 23.29 8.01 5.74
N ARG A 96 23.31 8.49 6.98
CA ARG A 96 22.12 8.63 7.83
C ARG A 96 21.84 10.09 8.14
N GLY A 97 20.57 10.42 8.37
CA GLY A 97 20.13 11.76 8.69
C GLY A 97 18.65 11.85 8.94
N LYS A 98 18.14 13.07 8.92
CA LYS A 98 16.71 13.33 9.15
C LYS A 98 16.14 14.18 8.03
N ALA A 99 14.94 13.80 7.57
CA ALA A 99 14.14 14.63 6.69
C ALA A 99 13.74 15.90 7.45
N THR A 100 14.14 17.07 6.93
CA THR A 100 13.77 18.36 7.49
C THR A 100 13.01 19.14 6.47
N GLN A 101 11.96 19.78 6.91
CA GLN A 101 11.13 20.75 6.23
C GLN A 101 11.01 20.58 4.69
N ILE A 102 9.86 20.13 4.26
CA ILE A 102 9.40 20.24 2.89
C ILE A 102 9.03 21.72 2.66
N SER A 103 10.04 22.56 2.37
CA SER A 103 9.85 24.01 2.25
C SER A 103 9.37 24.45 0.86
N LYS A 104 9.55 23.58 -0.13
CA LYS A 104 8.96 23.68 -1.48
C LYS A 104 8.30 22.33 -1.78
N PRO A 105 7.15 22.28 -2.47
CA PRO A 105 6.48 21.02 -2.77
C PRO A 105 7.36 20.03 -3.55
N ASP A 106 8.37 20.54 -4.27
CA ASP A 106 9.18 19.75 -5.20
C ASP A 106 10.49 19.23 -4.63
N ILE A 107 11.01 19.85 -3.57
CA ILE A 107 12.34 19.57 -3.02
C ILE A 107 12.23 19.36 -1.51
N PHE A 108 12.75 18.27 -1.02
CA PHE A 108 12.91 18.04 0.41
C PHE A 108 14.38 18.18 0.83
N LYS A 109 14.60 18.59 2.08
CA LYS A 109 15.93 18.75 2.65
C LYS A 109 16.20 17.67 3.68
N LEU A 110 17.43 17.18 3.65
CA LEU A 110 17.93 16.17 4.57
C LEU A 110 19.08 16.78 5.37
N VAL A 111 19.04 16.66 6.68
CA VAL A 111 20.17 16.96 7.56
C VAL A 111 20.85 15.65 7.91
N LEU A 112 22.11 15.53 7.56
CA LEU A 112 22.91 14.33 7.84
C LEU A 112 23.40 14.35 9.29
N ASP A 113 23.38 13.17 9.93
CA ASP A 113 23.79 13.00 11.34
C ASP A 113 25.32 13.19 11.53
N ASN A 114 26.09 12.84 10.52
CA ASN A 114 27.52 13.09 10.52
C ASN A 114 27.75 14.52 10.06
N GLU A 115 28.41 15.33 10.88
CA GLU A 115 29.02 16.57 10.42
C GLU A 115 29.94 16.24 9.26
N ILE A 116 29.40 16.43 8.03
CA ILE A 116 30.25 16.37 6.85
C ILE A 116 31.14 17.62 6.94
N GLY A 117 32.22 17.42 7.62
CA GLY A 117 33.37 18.22 8.02
C GLY A 117 33.38 19.70 7.87
N SER A 118 33.88 20.22 8.88
CA SER A 118 33.89 21.68 9.17
C SER A 118 35.02 22.45 8.53
N SER A 119 35.99 21.86 7.84
CA SER A 119 37.18 22.67 7.50
C SER A 119 38.00 22.30 6.27
N ASN A 120 37.77 21.22 5.58
CA ASN A 120 38.61 20.88 4.43
C ASN A 120 37.76 20.43 3.22
N ASN A 121 38.17 20.84 2.01
CA ASN A 121 37.60 20.47 0.72
C ASN A 121 37.38 18.95 0.49
N THR A 122 37.98 18.10 1.29
CA THR A 122 37.92 16.64 1.24
C THR A 122 36.52 16.05 1.45
N GLU A 123 35.65 16.75 2.14
CA GLU A 123 34.33 16.19 2.48
C GLU A 123 33.24 16.52 1.46
N TYR A 124 33.39 17.60 0.71
CA TYR A 124 32.64 17.81 -0.52
C TYR A 124 32.94 16.70 -1.55
N GLU A 125 34.17 16.23 -1.60
CA GLU A 125 34.60 15.10 -2.43
C GLU A 125 34.00 13.78 -1.99
N ASN A 126 33.69 13.62 -0.69
CA ASN A 126 33.08 12.39 -0.13
C ASN A 126 31.61 12.20 -0.53
N ILE A 127 30.90 13.22 -0.99
CA ILE A 127 29.49 13.11 -1.45
C ILE A 127 29.39 13.28 -2.97
N ARG A 128 30.45 13.76 -3.62
CA ARG A 128 30.48 13.84 -5.06
C ARG A 128 30.32 12.45 -5.67
N GLY A 129 29.29 12.28 -6.51
CA GLY A 129 28.89 10.99 -7.07
C GLY A 129 27.69 10.34 -6.40
N CYS A 130 27.18 10.92 -5.29
CA CYS A 130 25.94 10.45 -4.65
C CYS A 130 24.66 10.98 -5.31
N SER A 131 24.73 11.94 -6.24
CA SER A 131 23.57 12.43 -6.99
C SER A 131 22.84 11.27 -7.68
N GLY A 132 21.52 11.23 -7.56
CA GLY A 132 20.67 10.14 -8.04
C GLY A 132 20.50 8.98 -7.06
N SER A 133 21.21 8.96 -5.94
CA SER A 133 21.03 7.94 -4.90
C SER A 133 19.62 7.99 -4.33
N GLY A 134 18.98 6.82 -4.16
CA GLY A 134 17.69 6.70 -3.47
C GLY A 134 17.81 7.03 -2.00
N VAL A 135 16.83 7.76 -1.48
CA VAL A 135 16.67 8.07 -0.05
C VAL A 135 15.59 7.18 0.52
N TYR A 136 15.87 6.49 1.61
CA TYR A 136 15.01 5.47 2.18
C TYR A 136 14.68 5.77 3.63
N VAL A 137 13.48 5.34 4.03
CA VAL A 137 13.07 5.19 5.42
C VAL A 137 13.06 3.72 5.76
N GLU A 138 13.71 3.36 6.86
CA GLU A 138 13.66 2.01 7.43
C GLU A 138 12.47 1.89 8.38
N ARG A 139 11.54 0.99 8.09
CA ARG A 139 10.38 0.70 8.95
C ARG A 139 10.09 -0.79 8.96
N GLU A 140 10.00 -1.40 10.14
CA GLU A 140 9.68 -2.83 10.32
C GLU A 140 10.60 -3.78 9.50
N GLY A 141 11.88 -3.43 9.40
CA GLY A 141 12.87 -4.22 8.64
C GLY A 141 12.76 -4.09 7.11
N LYS A 142 11.95 -3.17 6.61
CA LYS A 142 11.80 -2.85 5.18
C LYS A 142 12.35 -1.45 4.91
N CYS A 143 12.85 -1.24 3.68
CA CYS A 143 13.33 0.05 3.20
C CYS A 143 12.34 0.64 2.19
N TYR A 144 11.84 1.84 2.46
CA TYR A 144 10.88 2.53 1.62
C TYR A 144 11.56 3.73 0.95
N LEU A 145 11.54 3.79 -0.37
CA LEU A 145 12.04 4.92 -1.12
C LEU A 145 11.15 6.15 -0.87
N THR A 146 11.76 7.25 -0.47
CA THR A 146 11.08 8.52 -0.21
C THR A 146 11.48 9.63 -1.17
N GLY A 147 12.49 9.40 -1.99
CA GLY A 147 13.00 10.34 -2.97
C GLY A 147 14.39 9.99 -3.46
N ILE A 148 15.02 10.91 -4.19
CA ILE A 148 16.41 10.81 -4.64
C ILE A 148 17.21 12.04 -4.24
N ILE A 149 18.52 11.87 -4.03
CA ILE A 149 19.47 12.97 -3.82
C ILE A 149 19.73 13.67 -5.15
N THR A 150 19.74 15.02 -5.15
CA THR A 150 20.11 15.79 -6.34
C THR A 150 21.34 16.67 -6.13
N LYS A 151 21.46 17.36 -4.99
CA LYS A 151 22.63 18.18 -4.74
C LYS A 151 22.89 18.43 -3.25
N LEU A 152 24.12 18.82 -2.94
CA LEU A 152 24.48 19.44 -1.67
C LEU A 152 24.11 20.93 -1.66
N GLN A 153 23.57 21.42 -0.56
CA GLN A 153 23.49 22.85 -0.36
C GLN A 153 24.89 23.42 -0.17
N SER A 154 25.17 24.53 -0.87
CA SER A 154 26.50 25.16 -0.97
C SER A 154 27.16 25.42 0.39
N ALA A 155 28.48 25.46 0.35
CA ALA A 155 29.41 25.72 1.47
C ALA A 155 28.91 26.79 2.46
N GLY A 156 28.63 26.39 3.69
CA GLY A 156 28.16 27.25 4.79
C GLY A 156 26.96 26.67 5.56
N GLN A 157 26.21 25.72 5.02
CA GLN A 157 25.21 24.94 5.73
C GLN A 157 25.66 23.48 5.78
N GLN A 158 26.39 23.15 6.81
CA GLN A 158 27.00 21.84 7.03
C GLN A 158 25.92 20.74 7.04
N GLY A 159 26.14 19.69 6.24
CA GLY A 159 25.33 18.47 6.27
C GLY A 159 23.92 18.56 5.69
N ILE A 160 23.56 19.60 4.93
CA ILE A 160 22.24 19.68 4.28
C ILE A 160 22.34 19.23 2.83
N VAL A 161 21.53 18.21 2.49
CA VAL A 161 21.38 17.66 1.15
C VAL A 161 19.98 17.96 0.64
N GLU A 162 19.85 18.32 -0.62
CA GLU A 162 18.57 18.49 -1.30
C GLU A 162 18.25 17.26 -2.15
N GLY A 163 16.97 16.89 -2.17
CA GLY A 163 16.46 15.77 -2.96
C GLY A 163 15.09 16.05 -3.55
N ILE A 164 14.69 15.22 -4.50
CA ILE A 164 13.37 15.23 -5.12
C ILE A 164 12.49 14.25 -4.34
N HIS A 165 11.30 14.71 -3.97
CA HIS A 165 10.32 13.94 -3.22
C HIS A 165 9.73 12.82 -4.10
N ILE A 166 9.39 11.68 -3.48
CA ILE A 166 8.84 10.49 -4.17
C ILE A 166 7.58 10.80 -4.99
N ALA A 167 6.70 11.69 -4.52
CA ALA A 167 5.49 12.06 -5.24
C ALA A 167 5.76 12.58 -6.66
N HIS A 168 6.86 13.34 -6.84
CA HIS A 168 7.24 13.85 -8.16
C HIS A 168 7.83 12.76 -9.06
N ILE A 169 8.53 11.80 -8.47
CA ILE A 169 9.04 10.64 -9.20
C ILE A 169 7.87 9.80 -9.71
N VAL A 170 6.87 9.54 -8.86
CA VAL A 170 5.64 8.82 -9.23
C VAL A 170 4.88 9.56 -10.33
N ALA A 171 4.69 10.87 -10.20
CA ALA A 171 4.01 11.68 -11.21
C ALA A 171 4.74 11.64 -12.56
N PHE A 172 6.07 11.75 -12.55
CA PHE A 172 6.88 11.72 -13.77
C PHE A 172 6.87 10.34 -14.45
N PHE A 173 6.84 9.24 -13.68
CA PHE A 173 6.65 7.91 -14.24
C PHE A 173 5.31 7.75 -14.94
N LEU A 174 4.24 8.27 -14.32
CA LEU A 174 2.91 8.21 -14.90
C LEU A 174 2.81 9.04 -16.19
N GLU A 175 3.38 10.26 -16.17
CA GLU A 175 3.37 11.17 -17.32
C GLU A 175 4.15 10.62 -18.51
N GLU A 176 5.37 10.11 -18.29
CA GLU A 176 6.29 9.75 -19.37
C GLU A 176 6.14 8.31 -19.86
N PHE A 177 5.69 7.39 -19.03
CA PHE A 177 5.64 5.97 -19.34
C PHE A 177 4.25 5.34 -19.21
N ASP A 178 3.25 6.08 -18.74
CA ASP A 178 1.93 5.55 -18.38
C ASP A 178 2.02 4.39 -17.37
N ILE A 179 3.03 4.46 -16.49
CA ILE A 179 3.30 3.48 -15.45
C ILE A 179 3.03 4.11 -14.09
N MET A 180 2.09 3.55 -13.35
CA MET A 180 1.96 3.86 -11.94
C MET A 180 3.07 3.13 -11.17
N LEU A 181 4.01 3.89 -10.60
CA LEU A 181 5.04 3.34 -9.72
C LEU A 181 4.38 2.90 -8.42
N VAL A 182 4.20 1.62 -8.25
CA VAL A 182 3.60 1.03 -7.04
C VAL A 182 4.53 -0.02 -6.46
N PRO A 183 4.47 -0.25 -5.16
CA PRO A 183 5.19 -1.34 -4.53
C PRO A 183 4.80 -2.69 -5.14
N ARG A 184 5.75 -3.59 -5.26
CA ARG A 184 5.50 -4.95 -5.78
C ARG A 184 4.48 -5.71 -4.94
N CYS A 185 4.41 -5.43 -3.64
CA CYS A 185 3.39 -5.99 -2.75
C CYS A 185 1.95 -5.68 -3.20
N LEU A 186 1.75 -4.76 -4.14
CA LEU A 186 0.47 -4.51 -4.78
C LEU A 186 0.27 -5.28 -6.10
N ASN A 187 1.29 -5.99 -6.61
CA ASN A 187 1.18 -6.69 -7.88
C ASN A 187 0.40 -8.00 -7.80
N ASP A 188 0.44 -8.67 -6.65
CA ASP A 188 -0.31 -9.90 -6.41
C ASP A 188 -0.62 -10.09 -4.91
N PHE A 189 -1.49 -11.06 -4.61
CA PHE A 189 -1.88 -11.40 -3.24
C PHE A 189 -1.07 -12.54 -2.61
N SER A 190 0.00 -13.04 -3.22
CA SER A 190 0.72 -14.25 -2.78
C SER A 190 1.30 -14.16 -1.37
N GLU A 191 1.86 -12.99 -1.00
CA GLU A 191 2.40 -12.77 0.35
C GLU A 191 1.27 -12.76 1.39
N TYR A 192 0.13 -12.16 1.06
CA TYR A 192 -1.04 -12.06 1.93
C TYR A 192 -1.72 -13.42 2.11
N LEU A 193 -1.81 -14.21 1.03
CA LEU A 193 -2.29 -15.60 1.10
C LEU A 193 -1.43 -16.45 2.05
N THR A 194 -0.11 -16.28 1.97
CA THR A 194 0.82 -16.97 2.87
C THR A 194 0.56 -16.60 4.33
N SER A 195 0.24 -15.35 4.61
CA SER A 195 -0.09 -14.87 5.96
C SER A 195 -1.37 -15.53 6.48
N ILE A 196 -2.45 -15.55 5.67
CA ILE A 196 -3.73 -16.20 6.01
C ILE A 196 -3.53 -17.71 6.28
N ILE A 197 -2.81 -18.40 5.40
CA ILE A 197 -2.54 -19.84 5.55
C ILE A 197 -1.74 -20.13 6.82
N ASN A 198 -0.76 -19.31 7.16
CA ASN A 198 0.03 -19.50 8.37
C ASN A 198 -0.83 -19.26 9.63
N GLU A 199 -1.66 -18.25 9.67
CA GLU A 199 -2.60 -18.02 10.77
C GLU A 199 -3.56 -19.19 10.96
N LEU A 200 -4.17 -19.71 9.89
CA LEU A 200 -5.00 -20.90 9.93
C LEU A 200 -4.25 -22.12 10.48
N ARG A 201 -3.00 -22.35 10.11
CA ARG A 201 -2.19 -23.48 10.58
C ARG A 201 -1.87 -23.44 12.08
N GLU A 202 -1.78 -22.26 12.66
CA GLU A 202 -1.52 -22.09 14.10
C GLU A 202 -2.69 -22.54 14.98
N VAL A 203 -3.92 -22.49 14.47
CA VAL A 203 -5.13 -22.88 15.21
C VAL A 203 -5.26 -24.42 15.41
N GLY A 204 -4.76 -25.22 14.49
CA GLY A 204 -4.51 -26.69 14.60
C GLY A 204 -5.74 -27.60 14.56
N GLY A 205 -6.04 -28.25 13.43
CA GLY A 205 -6.93 -29.41 13.38
C GLY A 205 -7.75 -29.64 12.10
N GLN A 206 -8.70 -28.79 11.74
CA GLN A 206 -9.58 -28.97 10.55
C GLN A 206 -9.23 -28.03 9.39
N GLU A 207 -8.34 -27.13 9.63
CA GLU A 207 -7.97 -26.00 8.76
C GLU A 207 -7.39 -26.47 7.43
N ASN A 208 -6.78 -27.68 7.38
CA ASN A 208 -6.24 -28.23 6.13
C ASN A 208 -7.28 -28.32 5.00
N LYS A 209 -8.56 -28.52 5.33
CA LYS A 209 -9.64 -28.57 4.32
C LYS A 209 -9.95 -27.17 3.81
N LEU A 210 -10.02 -26.20 4.72
CA LEU A 210 -10.22 -24.80 4.36
C LEU A 210 -9.01 -24.28 3.58
N ILE A 211 -7.79 -24.54 4.02
CA ILE A 211 -6.55 -24.18 3.32
C ILE A 211 -6.58 -24.74 1.88
N PHE A 212 -6.96 -26.00 1.71
CA PHE A 212 -7.08 -26.59 0.38
C PHE A 212 -8.09 -25.85 -0.51
N LEU A 213 -9.26 -25.47 0.03
CA LEU A 213 -10.27 -24.71 -0.70
C LEU A 213 -9.78 -23.30 -1.05
N ILE A 214 -9.13 -22.63 -0.11
CA ILE A 214 -8.53 -21.31 -0.29
C ILE A 214 -7.46 -21.33 -1.37
N GLU A 215 -6.50 -22.27 -1.29
CA GLU A 215 -5.44 -22.40 -2.28
C GLU A 215 -5.97 -22.73 -3.68
N LYS A 216 -7.02 -23.55 -3.75
CA LYS A 216 -7.69 -23.87 -5.01
C LYS A 216 -8.38 -22.62 -5.59
N CYS A 217 -9.20 -21.95 -4.80
CA CYS A 217 -9.89 -20.73 -5.17
C CYS A 217 -8.91 -19.64 -5.64
N TYR A 218 -7.82 -19.45 -4.89
CA TYR A 218 -6.77 -18.49 -5.23
C TYR A 218 -6.15 -18.78 -6.60
N ARG A 219 -5.76 -20.00 -6.87
CA ARG A 219 -5.17 -20.40 -8.17
C ARG A 219 -6.11 -20.24 -9.34
N GLU A 220 -7.42 -20.45 -9.12
CA GLU A 220 -8.43 -20.41 -10.19
C GLU A 220 -8.93 -18.98 -10.47
N CYS A 221 -8.93 -18.09 -9.46
CA CYS A 221 -9.62 -16.81 -9.56
C CYS A 221 -8.70 -15.56 -9.44
N PHE A 222 -7.47 -15.69 -8.93
CA PHE A 222 -6.64 -14.52 -8.60
C PHE A 222 -5.49 -14.25 -9.57
N SER A 223 -5.51 -14.81 -10.78
CA SER A 223 -4.48 -14.48 -11.80
C SER A 223 -4.47 -12.99 -12.15
N ASP A 224 -5.65 -12.37 -12.22
CA ASP A 224 -5.84 -11.01 -12.68
C ASP A 224 -6.39 -10.07 -11.60
N ILE A 225 -6.78 -10.61 -10.42
CA ILE A 225 -7.21 -9.82 -9.28
C ILE A 225 -5.98 -9.50 -8.42
N THR A 226 -5.61 -8.22 -8.38
CA THR A 226 -4.43 -7.76 -7.65
C THR A 226 -4.79 -6.61 -6.70
N PRO A 227 -4.00 -6.40 -5.62
CA PRO A 227 -4.13 -5.20 -4.78
C PRO A 227 -4.08 -3.90 -5.60
N LYS A 228 -3.21 -3.82 -6.60
CA LYS A 228 -3.09 -2.68 -7.51
C LYS A 228 -4.39 -2.40 -8.25
N LEU A 229 -5.04 -3.44 -8.76
CA LEU A 229 -6.29 -3.30 -9.49
C LEU A 229 -7.40 -2.76 -8.57
N ILE A 230 -7.49 -3.27 -7.33
CA ILE A 230 -8.42 -2.79 -6.31
C ILE A 230 -8.10 -1.34 -5.96
N HIS A 231 -6.83 -1.02 -5.71
CA HIS A 231 -6.38 0.34 -5.44
C HIS A 231 -6.79 1.32 -6.56
N ASN A 232 -6.53 0.98 -7.81
CA ASN A 232 -6.84 1.84 -8.95
C ASN A 232 -8.34 2.11 -9.11
N ARG A 233 -9.18 1.16 -8.71
CA ARG A 233 -10.65 1.28 -8.85
C ARG A 233 -11.34 1.84 -7.61
N LEU A 234 -10.82 1.58 -6.42
CA LEU A 234 -11.47 1.82 -5.14
C LEU A 234 -10.64 2.66 -4.18
N SER A 235 -9.62 3.41 -4.64
CA SER A 235 -8.74 4.21 -3.78
C SER A 235 -9.49 5.05 -2.75
N ASP A 236 -10.57 5.71 -3.17
CA ASP A 236 -11.41 6.56 -2.32
C ASP A 236 -12.17 5.80 -1.22
N TYR A 237 -12.22 4.47 -1.30
CA TYR A 237 -12.95 3.60 -0.37
C TYR A 237 -12.04 2.73 0.50
N LEU A 238 -10.71 2.91 0.41
CA LEU A 238 -9.75 2.09 1.17
C LEU A 238 -9.44 2.67 2.55
N PHE A 239 -9.56 3.99 2.71
CA PHE A 239 -9.23 4.73 3.93
C PHE A 239 -10.26 5.81 4.24
N LEU A 240 -10.38 6.19 5.51
CA LEU A 240 -11.14 7.39 5.86
C LEU A 240 -10.40 8.66 5.38
N PRO A 241 -11.08 9.62 4.72
CA PRO A 241 -10.45 10.85 4.22
C PRO A 241 -9.74 11.71 5.28
N SER A 242 -10.06 11.53 6.55
CA SER A 242 -9.42 12.22 7.68
C SER A 242 -8.08 11.58 8.10
N GLN A 243 -7.75 10.41 7.59
CA GLN A 243 -6.50 9.71 7.90
C GLN A 243 -5.40 10.23 6.98
N LYS A 244 -4.50 11.05 7.52
CA LYS A 244 -3.42 11.71 6.76
C LYS A 244 -2.35 10.77 6.19
N ASN A 245 -2.30 9.51 6.60
CA ASN A 245 -1.30 8.53 6.18
C ASN A 245 -2.02 7.35 5.53
N GLU A 246 -2.37 7.52 4.28
CA GLU A 246 -2.86 6.46 3.41
C GLU A 246 -1.67 5.57 3.03
N ASP A 247 -1.41 4.58 3.85
CA ASP A 247 -0.35 3.61 3.57
C ASP A 247 -0.92 2.43 2.78
N TYR A 248 -0.92 2.56 1.46
CA TYR A 248 -1.34 1.49 0.54
C TYR A 248 -0.45 0.25 0.61
N THR A 249 0.68 0.30 1.31
CA THR A 249 1.52 -0.87 1.59
C THR A 249 1.10 -1.60 2.85
N ASN A 250 0.04 -1.14 3.54
CA ASN A 250 -0.44 -1.73 4.77
C ASN A 250 -0.96 -3.15 4.53
N LYS A 251 -0.23 -4.14 5.04
CA LYS A 251 -0.57 -5.55 4.88
C LYS A 251 -1.95 -5.93 5.43
N PHE A 252 -2.41 -5.30 6.51
CA PHE A 252 -3.71 -5.64 7.13
C PHE A 252 -4.89 -5.25 6.24
N LEU A 253 -4.76 -4.17 5.46
CA LEU A 253 -5.74 -3.82 4.45
C LEU A 253 -5.88 -4.94 3.41
N TRP A 254 -4.76 -5.38 2.86
CA TRP A 254 -4.77 -6.36 1.76
C TRP A 254 -5.07 -7.78 2.23
N ILE A 255 -4.68 -8.15 3.44
CA ILE A 255 -5.13 -9.41 4.05
C ILE A 255 -6.65 -9.42 4.17
N ALA A 256 -7.26 -8.36 4.73
CA ALA A 256 -8.70 -8.27 4.87
C ALA A 256 -9.43 -8.27 3.51
N TRP A 257 -8.91 -7.57 2.50
CA TRP A 257 -9.43 -7.64 1.14
C TRP A 257 -9.39 -9.07 0.57
N LEU A 258 -8.25 -9.74 0.71
CA LEU A 258 -8.09 -11.12 0.23
C LEU A 258 -9.06 -12.08 0.94
N GLU A 259 -9.19 -11.98 2.26
CA GLU A 259 -10.11 -12.81 3.04
C GLU A 259 -11.56 -12.64 2.58
N ILE A 260 -12.04 -11.40 2.49
CA ILE A 260 -13.41 -11.13 2.04
C ILE A 260 -13.63 -11.64 0.61
N LEU A 261 -12.69 -11.41 -0.30
CA LEU A 261 -12.77 -11.91 -1.67
C LEU A 261 -12.80 -13.44 -1.72
N LEU A 262 -11.90 -14.11 -1.01
CA LEU A 262 -11.86 -15.57 -0.93
C LEU A 262 -13.17 -16.15 -0.41
N TYR A 263 -13.68 -15.63 0.71
CA TYR A 263 -14.93 -16.12 1.28
C TYR A 263 -16.14 -15.86 0.37
N LYS A 264 -16.16 -14.73 -0.31
CA LYS A 264 -17.19 -14.44 -1.31
C LYS A 264 -17.12 -15.37 -2.52
N LEU A 265 -15.94 -15.64 -3.03
CA LEU A 265 -15.71 -16.55 -4.14
C LEU A 265 -16.04 -18.01 -3.78
N LEU A 266 -15.76 -18.41 -2.54
CA LEU A 266 -16.11 -19.74 -2.05
C LEU A 266 -17.63 -19.97 -1.90
N GLN A 267 -18.45 -18.90 -1.71
CA GLN A 267 -19.91 -18.99 -1.71
C GLN A 267 -20.48 -19.40 -3.07
N THR A 268 -19.81 -19.02 -4.12
CA THR A 268 -20.31 -19.17 -5.48
C THR A 268 -19.55 -20.29 -6.15
N SER A 269 -20.22 -21.40 -6.45
CA SER A 269 -19.63 -22.58 -7.10
C SER A 269 -19.28 -22.35 -8.58
N ILE A 270 -19.27 -21.11 -9.07
CA ILE A 270 -19.14 -20.72 -10.47
C ILE A 270 -17.74 -20.19 -10.73
N ALA A 271 -17.13 -20.60 -11.84
CA ALA A 271 -15.91 -19.96 -12.34
C ALA A 271 -16.19 -18.47 -12.61
N PHE A 272 -15.39 -17.60 -11.99
CA PHE A 272 -15.55 -16.16 -12.07
C PHE A 272 -14.65 -15.57 -13.15
N GLU A 273 -15.22 -14.68 -13.96
CA GLU A 273 -14.43 -13.70 -14.66
C GLU A 273 -14.13 -12.50 -13.75
N ILE A 274 -13.04 -11.79 -14.02
CA ILE A 274 -12.60 -10.64 -13.21
C ILE A 274 -13.70 -9.57 -13.05
N ASP A 275 -14.51 -9.38 -14.10
CA ASP A 275 -15.63 -8.45 -14.08
C ASP A 275 -16.76 -8.88 -13.12
N ASP A 276 -16.90 -10.17 -12.82
CA ASP A 276 -17.85 -10.64 -11.82
C ASP A 276 -17.39 -10.35 -10.40
N CYS A 277 -16.08 -10.40 -10.12
CA CYS A 277 -15.53 -9.93 -8.84
C CYS A 277 -15.75 -8.44 -8.66
N PHE A 278 -15.57 -7.63 -9.71
CA PHE A 278 -15.85 -6.19 -9.64
C PHE A 278 -17.34 -5.86 -9.61
N LYS A 279 -18.20 -6.68 -10.19
CA LYS A 279 -19.65 -6.56 -10.00
C LYS A 279 -20.09 -6.90 -8.58
N LEU A 280 -19.35 -7.77 -7.87
CA LEU A 280 -19.52 -7.99 -6.44
C LEU A 280 -19.05 -6.77 -5.60
N LEU A 281 -18.09 -6.01 -6.11
CA LEU A 281 -17.46 -4.87 -5.44
C LEU A 281 -18.00 -3.51 -5.91
N THR A 282 -18.49 -3.42 -7.15
CA THR A 282 -19.05 -2.20 -7.75
C THR A 282 -20.50 -2.44 -8.12
N GLN A 283 -21.36 -1.58 -7.63
CA GLN A 283 -22.79 -1.58 -7.83
C GLN A 283 -23.25 -1.77 -9.29
N GLU A 284 -23.81 -2.91 -9.63
CA GLU A 284 -25.01 -2.90 -10.45
C GLU A 284 -26.17 -2.70 -9.47
N LYS A 285 -27.05 -1.74 -9.74
CA LYS A 285 -28.07 -1.13 -8.88
C LYS A 285 -29.02 -2.02 -8.05
N GLU A 286 -28.77 -3.32 -7.98
CA GLU A 286 -29.62 -4.32 -7.32
C GLU A 286 -28.89 -5.22 -6.30
N ARG A 287 -27.58 -5.04 -6.08
CA ARG A 287 -26.82 -5.86 -5.13
C ARG A 287 -26.01 -4.98 -4.17
N ALA A 288 -25.90 -5.41 -2.92
CA ALA A 288 -25.08 -4.77 -1.90
C ALA A 288 -23.63 -4.64 -2.36
N GLY A 289 -23.08 -3.44 -2.36
CA GLY A 289 -21.66 -3.19 -2.53
C GLY A 289 -20.88 -3.69 -1.31
N ILE A 290 -19.71 -4.28 -1.54
CA ILE A 290 -18.80 -4.70 -0.48
C ILE A 290 -17.62 -3.75 -0.48
N HIS A 291 -17.37 -3.14 0.67
CA HIS A 291 -16.24 -2.24 0.87
C HIS A 291 -15.38 -2.77 2.01
N VAL A 292 -14.05 -2.76 1.83
CA VAL A 292 -13.10 -3.10 2.90
C VAL A 292 -12.23 -1.89 3.17
N LEU A 293 -12.28 -1.36 4.39
CA LEU A 293 -11.67 -0.11 4.77
C LEU A 293 -10.67 -0.33 5.92
N PHE A 294 -9.48 0.24 5.80
CA PHE A 294 -8.52 0.29 6.89
C PHE A 294 -8.73 1.51 7.77
N THR A 295 -8.60 1.33 9.08
CA THR A 295 -8.70 2.44 10.04
C THR A 295 -7.67 2.34 11.17
N ASN A 296 -7.23 3.50 11.66
CA ASN A 296 -6.40 3.60 12.87
C ASN A 296 -7.24 3.64 14.17
N HIS A 297 -8.56 3.67 14.07
CA HIS A 297 -9.42 3.60 15.24
C HIS A 297 -9.36 2.22 15.91
N ILE A 298 -9.45 2.22 17.23
CA ILE A 298 -9.38 1.00 18.05
C ILE A 298 -10.74 0.60 18.61
N THR A 299 -11.78 1.42 18.41
CA THR A 299 -13.16 1.17 18.84
C THR A 299 -14.11 1.45 17.70
N LEU A 300 -15.17 0.65 17.63
CA LEU A 300 -16.18 0.76 16.58
C LEU A 300 -16.91 2.11 16.63
N ASP A 301 -17.26 2.60 17.83
CA ASP A 301 -17.96 3.89 18.02
C ASP A 301 -17.17 5.07 17.45
N ARG A 302 -15.84 5.12 17.71
CA ARG A 302 -14.99 6.18 17.18
C ARG A 302 -14.86 6.10 15.66
N PHE A 303 -14.76 4.90 15.14
CA PHE A 303 -14.73 4.67 13.70
C PHE A 303 -16.03 5.17 13.07
N ILE A 304 -17.20 4.73 13.58
CA ILE A 304 -18.52 5.16 13.11
C ILE A 304 -18.64 6.68 13.14
N GLY A 305 -18.28 7.33 14.26
CA GLY A 305 -18.31 8.78 14.38
C GLY A 305 -17.43 9.50 13.36
N SER A 306 -16.28 8.92 12.99
CA SER A 306 -15.40 9.49 11.95
C SER A 306 -15.92 9.25 10.54
N LEU A 307 -16.51 8.08 10.27
CA LEU A 307 -17.11 7.73 9.00
C LEU A 307 -18.26 8.68 8.66
N PHE A 308 -19.19 8.90 9.59
CA PHE A 308 -20.35 9.79 9.39
C PHE A 308 -20.00 11.27 9.20
N ARG A 309 -18.78 11.68 9.58
CA ARG A 309 -18.25 13.02 9.31
C ARG A 309 -17.41 13.10 8.03
N SER A 310 -17.26 12.00 7.33
CA SER A 310 -16.41 11.92 6.14
C SER A 310 -17.23 11.98 4.85
N THR A 311 -16.62 12.47 3.78
CA THR A 311 -17.20 12.43 2.43
C THR A 311 -17.38 11.01 1.90
N LEU A 312 -16.74 10.01 2.53
CA LEU A 312 -16.92 8.60 2.19
C LEU A 312 -18.34 8.13 2.47
N TYR A 313 -18.94 8.59 3.59
CA TYR A 313 -20.32 8.25 3.93
C TYR A 313 -21.31 8.61 2.81
N ASP A 314 -21.12 9.76 2.16
CA ASP A 314 -22.00 10.21 1.08
C ASP A 314 -21.95 9.29 -0.16
N LYS A 315 -20.83 8.57 -0.33
CA LYS A 315 -20.60 7.65 -1.45
C LYS A 315 -21.16 6.24 -1.22
N LEU A 316 -21.49 5.86 0.02
CA LEU A 316 -22.01 4.55 0.39
C LEU A 316 -23.54 4.52 0.26
N ASP A 317 -24.12 3.34 -0.03
CA ASP A 317 -25.55 3.12 -0.14
C ASP A 317 -26.11 2.26 1.02
N LYS A 318 -27.43 2.32 1.22
CA LYS A 318 -28.13 1.57 2.29
C LYS A 318 -27.97 0.04 2.17
N GLN A 319 -27.68 -0.45 0.96
CA GLN A 319 -27.52 -1.88 0.70
C GLN A 319 -26.05 -2.34 0.87
N ASP A 320 -25.12 -1.40 1.05
CA ASP A 320 -23.72 -1.72 1.19
C ASP A 320 -23.43 -2.41 2.51
N VAL A 321 -22.34 -3.20 2.51
CA VAL A 321 -21.73 -3.78 3.71
C VAL A 321 -20.30 -3.26 3.81
N LEU A 322 -19.99 -2.62 4.94
CA LEU A 322 -18.66 -2.08 5.18
C LEU A 322 -17.88 -3.00 6.11
N PHE A 323 -16.89 -3.68 5.56
CA PHE A 323 -15.89 -4.39 6.35
C PHE A 323 -14.77 -3.44 6.77
N VAL A 324 -14.30 -3.59 8.00
CA VAL A 324 -13.27 -2.71 8.56
C VAL A 324 -12.15 -3.53 9.15
N THR A 325 -10.93 -3.10 8.93
CA THR A 325 -9.73 -3.68 9.54
C THR A 325 -8.86 -2.62 10.20
N ASN A 326 -8.00 -3.01 11.12
CA ASN A 326 -7.01 -2.14 11.75
C ASN A 326 -5.69 -2.90 12.02
N GLN A 327 -4.64 -2.20 12.45
CA GLN A 327 -3.34 -2.81 12.75
C GLN A 327 -3.39 -3.92 13.82
N ARG A 328 -4.41 -3.91 14.69
CA ARG A 328 -4.57 -4.88 15.77
C ARG A 328 -5.45 -6.05 15.38
N ARG A 329 -6.08 -6.00 14.20
CA ARG A 329 -7.10 -6.94 13.73
C ARG A 329 -8.18 -7.21 14.80
N LYS A 330 -8.50 -6.21 15.65
CA LYS A 330 -9.51 -6.32 16.70
C LYS A 330 -10.01 -4.95 17.15
N PHE A 331 -11.32 -4.79 17.25
CA PHE A 331 -11.93 -3.65 17.90
C PHE A 331 -12.15 -3.92 19.41
N ARG A 332 -12.05 -2.87 20.20
CA ARG A 332 -12.50 -2.92 21.59
C ARG A 332 -13.98 -2.55 21.66
N GLY A 333 -14.79 -3.39 22.30
CA GLY A 333 -16.21 -3.09 22.55
C GLY A 333 -17.20 -3.62 21.54
N GLY A 334 -16.76 -4.46 20.60
CA GLY A 334 -17.62 -5.14 19.63
C GLY A 334 -17.09 -5.07 18.20
N SER A 335 -17.34 -6.13 17.44
CA SER A 335 -16.78 -6.31 16.10
C SER A 335 -17.82 -6.14 14.99
N ILE A 336 -19.10 -5.99 15.35
CA ILE A 336 -20.18 -5.75 14.40
C ILE A 336 -21.13 -4.66 14.95
N ALA A 337 -21.57 -3.77 14.07
CA ALA A 337 -22.67 -2.86 14.34
C ALA A 337 -23.75 -3.08 13.27
N LYS A 338 -24.87 -3.65 13.69
CA LYS A 338 -26.06 -3.77 12.85
C LYS A 338 -26.76 -2.40 12.74
N ARG A 339 -27.62 -2.25 11.74
CA ARG A 339 -28.33 -0.99 11.42
C ARG A 339 -28.96 -0.32 12.63
N GLU A 340 -29.62 -1.07 13.49
CA GLU A 340 -30.27 -0.56 14.72
C GLU A 340 -29.28 0.01 15.73
N GLN A 341 -28.09 -0.61 15.86
CA GLN A 341 -27.04 -0.13 16.77
C GLN A 341 -26.39 1.14 16.23
N ILE A 342 -26.21 1.23 14.91
CA ILE A 342 -25.67 2.42 14.25
C ILE A 342 -26.63 3.59 14.44
N GLU A 343 -27.94 3.38 14.33
CA GLU A 343 -28.94 4.41 14.59
C GLU A 343 -28.81 4.98 16.00
N GLY A 344 -28.65 4.13 17.02
CA GLY A 344 -28.43 4.56 18.40
C GLY A 344 -27.14 5.36 18.59
N ILE A 345 -26.06 5.01 17.89
CA ILE A 345 -24.78 5.73 17.92
C ILE A 345 -24.93 7.10 17.23
N VAL A 346 -25.59 7.14 16.08
CA VAL A 346 -25.79 8.37 15.30
C VAL A 346 -26.65 9.37 16.07
N VAL A 347 -27.72 8.93 16.72
CA VAL A 347 -28.55 9.80 17.58
C VAL A 347 -27.73 10.43 18.71
N ASN A 348 -26.75 9.72 19.27
CA ASN A 348 -25.87 10.27 20.31
C ASN A 348 -24.79 11.23 19.78
N ILE A 349 -24.49 11.17 18.47
CA ILE A 349 -23.56 12.10 17.80
C ILE A 349 -24.24 13.46 17.50
N ASP A 350 -25.57 13.46 17.35
CA ASP A 350 -26.38 14.67 17.09
C ASP A 350 -26.54 15.59 18.33
N HIS A 351 -25.79 15.41 19.41
CA HIS A 351 -25.85 16.30 20.56
C HIS A 351 -25.34 17.71 20.17
N PRO A 352 -26.05 18.79 20.54
CA PRO A 352 -25.82 20.16 20.06
C PRO A 352 -24.43 20.76 20.33
N GLU A 353 -23.63 20.16 21.21
CA GLU A 353 -22.26 20.60 21.49
C GLU A 353 -21.23 20.20 20.42
N VAL A 354 -21.61 19.37 19.43
CA VAL A 354 -20.71 18.83 18.38
C VAL A 354 -21.14 19.26 16.97
N SER A 355 -22.19 20.10 16.84
CA SER A 355 -23.03 20.19 15.65
C SER A 355 -22.58 21.10 14.52
N ASP A 356 -21.43 21.79 14.56
CA ASP A 356 -21.12 22.80 13.52
C ASP A 356 -20.77 22.22 12.12
N ARG A 357 -20.76 20.89 11.94
CA ARG A 357 -20.46 20.24 10.64
C ARG A 357 -21.08 18.85 10.41
N LEU A 358 -22.21 18.54 10.98
CA LEU A 358 -22.92 17.31 10.61
C LEU A 358 -23.80 17.56 9.40
N THR A 359 -23.46 16.99 8.25
CA THR A 359 -24.25 17.00 7.01
C THR A 359 -25.55 16.19 7.09
N ILE A 360 -25.98 15.75 8.27
CA ILE A 360 -27.19 14.95 8.45
C ILE A 360 -28.33 15.89 8.90
N ASP A 361 -28.77 16.76 8.01
CA ASP A 361 -29.90 17.66 8.29
C ASP A 361 -31.27 16.98 8.21
N ASN A 362 -31.35 15.72 7.73
CA ASN A 362 -32.61 15.00 7.60
C ASN A 362 -32.54 13.58 8.14
N PRO A 363 -33.15 13.29 9.33
CA PRO A 363 -33.16 11.95 9.93
C PRO A 363 -33.78 10.87 9.04
N ASN A 364 -34.66 11.25 8.10
CA ASN A 364 -35.36 10.31 7.20
C ASN A 364 -34.51 9.86 6.02
N GLU A 365 -33.35 10.48 5.79
CA GLU A 365 -32.42 10.15 4.70
C GLU A 365 -31.16 9.44 5.17
N LYS A 366 -31.05 9.10 6.46
CA LYS A 366 -29.87 8.38 7.00
C LYS A 366 -29.70 7.07 6.25
N LYS A 367 -28.50 6.92 5.65
CA LYS A 367 -28.09 5.65 5.06
C LYS A 367 -27.52 4.79 6.17
N LEU A 368 -28.25 3.79 6.61
CA LEU A 368 -27.80 2.82 7.58
C LEU A 368 -27.41 1.53 6.85
N PHE A 369 -26.21 1.10 7.04
CA PHE A 369 -25.65 -0.13 6.47
C PHE A 369 -24.82 -0.87 7.53
N PRO A 370 -24.71 -2.21 7.47
CA PRO A 370 -23.93 -2.95 8.49
C PRO A 370 -22.44 -2.62 8.38
N ILE A 371 -21.80 -2.46 9.53
CA ILE A 371 -20.37 -2.25 9.68
C ILE A 371 -19.79 -3.41 10.45
N VAL A 372 -18.86 -4.13 9.86
CA VAL A 372 -18.31 -5.38 10.39
C VAL A 372 -16.79 -5.30 10.45
N HIS A 373 -16.21 -5.47 11.62
CA HIS A 373 -14.77 -5.64 11.71
C HIS A 373 -14.38 -7.06 11.28
N ILE A 374 -13.21 -7.19 10.65
CA ILE A 374 -12.77 -8.47 10.06
C ILE A 374 -12.68 -9.59 11.11
N ASP A 375 -12.34 -9.29 12.37
CA ASP A 375 -12.29 -10.27 13.45
C ASP A 375 -13.64 -10.94 13.75
N TYR A 376 -14.76 -10.32 13.40
CA TYR A 376 -16.07 -10.98 13.47
C TYR A 376 -16.13 -12.14 12.48
N ILE A 377 -15.72 -11.89 11.24
CA ILE A 377 -15.69 -12.92 10.20
C ILE A 377 -14.77 -14.07 10.60
N GLU A 378 -13.57 -13.75 11.10
CA GLU A 378 -12.60 -14.74 11.55
C GLU A 378 -13.18 -15.63 12.65
N ASN A 379 -13.82 -15.04 13.65
CA ASN A 379 -14.46 -15.80 14.75
C ASN A 379 -15.60 -16.70 14.24
N GLU A 380 -16.44 -16.23 13.32
CA GLU A 380 -17.52 -17.02 12.74
C GLU A 380 -16.97 -18.16 11.87
N ILE A 381 -15.90 -17.92 11.12
CA ILE A 381 -15.21 -18.98 10.36
C ILE A 381 -14.65 -20.07 11.30
N ASP A 382 -14.04 -19.68 12.42
CA ASP A 382 -13.56 -20.63 13.44
C ASP A 382 -14.72 -21.45 14.01
N GLN A 383 -15.88 -20.85 14.26
CA GLN A 383 -17.07 -21.57 14.70
C GLN A 383 -17.59 -22.54 13.63
N ILE A 384 -17.65 -22.13 12.36
CA ILE A 384 -18.02 -23.00 11.24
C ILE A 384 -17.04 -24.19 11.14
N LEU A 385 -15.74 -23.96 11.27
CA LEU A 385 -14.72 -25.01 11.26
C LEU A 385 -14.94 -25.99 12.41
N HIS A 386 -15.27 -25.49 13.61
CA HIS A 386 -15.58 -26.32 14.77
C HIS A 386 -16.83 -27.17 14.51
N ASP A 387 -17.92 -26.60 13.98
CA ASP A 387 -19.20 -27.28 13.77
C ASP A 387 -19.14 -28.29 12.62
N THR A 388 -18.22 -28.10 11.68
CA THR A 388 -17.95 -29.02 10.57
C THR A 388 -16.90 -30.08 10.90
N LYS A 389 -16.51 -30.17 12.15
CA LYS A 389 -15.54 -31.16 12.64
C LYS A 389 -16.08 -32.57 12.41
N GLY A 390 -15.28 -33.40 11.72
CA GLY A 390 -15.66 -34.79 11.41
C GLY A 390 -16.24 -35.02 10.01
N LEU A 391 -16.60 -33.98 9.26
CA LEU A 391 -16.99 -34.12 7.85
C LEU A 391 -15.80 -34.61 7.02
N THR A 392 -16.07 -35.37 5.97
CA THR A 392 -15.08 -35.69 4.94
C THR A 392 -14.73 -34.42 4.13
N ALA A 393 -13.65 -34.47 3.35
CA ALA A 393 -13.28 -33.33 2.49
C ALA A 393 -14.38 -32.99 1.47
N VAL A 394 -15.09 -33.99 0.95
CA VAL A 394 -16.20 -33.79 0.01
C VAL A 394 -17.40 -33.12 0.70
N GLU A 395 -17.83 -33.64 1.84
CA GLU A 395 -18.93 -33.07 2.63
C GLU A 395 -18.59 -31.62 3.08
N PHE A 396 -17.35 -31.39 3.50
CA PHE A 396 -16.87 -30.06 3.88
C PHE A 396 -16.95 -29.08 2.69
N SER A 397 -16.49 -29.51 1.51
CA SER A 397 -16.51 -28.66 0.31
C SER A 397 -17.91 -28.28 -0.18
N GLN A 398 -18.93 -29.04 0.22
CA GLN A 398 -20.34 -28.71 -0.05
C GLN A 398 -20.94 -27.84 1.06
N ARG A 399 -20.67 -28.17 2.32
CA ARG A 399 -21.28 -27.53 3.48
C ARG A 399 -20.69 -26.14 3.78
N PHE A 400 -19.39 -26.00 3.65
CA PHE A 400 -18.73 -24.74 4.00
C PHE A 400 -19.21 -23.53 3.19
N PRO A 401 -19.42 -23.61 1.85
CA PRO A 401 -20.04 -22.55 1.08
C PRO A 401 -21.47 -22.17 1.54
N GLU A 402 -22.27 -23.17 1.96
CA GLU A 402 -23.63 -22.93 2.47
C GLU A 402 -23.60 -22.15 3.79
N GLU A 403 -22.70 -22.51 4.71
CA GLU A 403 -22.55 -21.78 5.98
C GLU A 403 -22.00 -20.36 5.75
N LEU A 404 -21.05 -20.17 4.82
CA LEU A 404 -20.62 -18.83 4.40
C LEU A 404 -21.78 -17.99 3.86
N THR A 405 -22.65 -18.58 3.05
CA THR A 405 -23.81 -17.88 2.50
C THR A 405 -24.71 -17.38 3.62
N ARG A 406 -25.00 -18.23 4.61
CA ARG A 406 -25.80 -17.83 5.78
C ARG A 406 -25.16 -16.69 6.58
N LEU A 407 -23.83 -16.81 6.83
CA LEU A 407 -23.10 -15.78 7.55
C LEU A 407 -23.23 -14.40 6.86
N PHE A 408 -23.00 -14.35 5.56
CA PHE A 408 -23.09 -13.09 4.82
C PHE A 408 -24.53 -12.56 4.67
N GLU A 409 -25.53 -13.44 4.60
CA GLU A 409 -26.94 -13.04 4.66
C GLU A 409 -27.32 -12.47 6.03
N GLU A 410 -26.82 -13.04 7.12
CA GLU A 410 -27.02 -12.52 8.49
C GLU A 410 -26.34 -11.17 8.72
N ILE A 411 -25.21 -10.92 8.06
CA ILE A 411 -24.53 -9.63 8.09
C ILE A 411 -25.31 -8.57 7.32
N ALA A 412 -25.87 -8.93 6.18
CA ALA A 412 -26.59 -7.99 5.30
C ALA A 412 -27.97 -7.58 5.85
N ASN A 413 -28.61 -8.42 6.69
CA ASN A 413 -29.90 -8.19 7.33
C ASN A 413 -29.75 -7.55 8.72
#